data_90dd1c196ab9882102de7b9b37096579
#
_entry.id   90dd1c196ab9882102de7b9b37096579
#
_cell.length_a   1.000
_cell.length_b   1.000
_cell.length_c   1.000
_cell.angle_alpha   90.00
_cell.angle_beta   90.00
_cell.angle_gamma   90.00
#
_symmetry.space_group_name_H-M   'P 1'
#
loop_
_entity.id
_entity.type
_entity.pdbx_description
1 polymer ?
#
loop_
_entity_poly.entity_id
_entity_poly.type
_entity_poly.pdbx_seq_one_letter_code
_entity_poly.pdbx_strand_id
1 'polypeptide(L)'
;MKKLEFMDNLIQEITDALSTVDDDQVEKLTEAILEAPHIFISGSGRSGLSIREFAMRLMHMGLPVYVLGEVVTPGLQAEDLLIIASGSGETGCQKVFAQKTKEMGGKIGLITIAPGSTIDALADYPVYINTPATKLTLLHRDGDVKVHSIQPMASLFEQCVLLLLDLLIVRLMKKRGIDSDEMFCNHVNLE
;
A
#
# COMPACT_ATOMS: atom_id res chain seq x y z
N MET A 1 -10.97 -3.97 -33.94
CA MET A 1 -11.57 -4.42 -32.66
C MET A 1 -12.28 -3.24 -32.02
N LYS A 2 -13.50 -3.42 -31.49
CA LYS A 2 -14.20 -2.37 -30.75
C LYS A 2 -13.56 -2.26 -29.37
N LYS A 3 -13.14 -1.06 -28.96
CA LYS A 3 -12.62 -0.82 -27.59
C LYS A 3 -13.72 -1.10 -26.54
N LEU A 4 -13.31 -1.52 -25.35
CA LEU A 4 -14.23 -1.62 -24.21
C LEU A 4 -14.68 -0.21 -23.82
N GLU A 5 -15.98 -0.07 -23.55
CA GLU A 5 -16.56 1.16 -23.06
C GLU A 5 -15.92 1.56 -21.71
N PHE A 6 -15.67 2.84 -21.49
CA PHE A 6 -15.02 3.42 -20.31
C PHE A 6 -13.56 3.02 -20.05
N MET A 7 -12.94 2.19 -20.85
CA MET A 7 -11.56 1.74 -20.62
C MET A 7 -10.57 2.91 -20.60
N ASP A 8 -10.67 3.81 -21.58
CA ASP A 8 -9.78 4.98 -21.67
C ASP A 8 -9.94 5.90 -20.44
N ASN A 9 -11.16 6.10 -19.97
CA ASN A 9 -11.44 6.92 -18.77
C ASN A 9 -10.83 6.28 -17.51
N LEU A 10 -11.01 4.96 -17.33
CA LEU A 10 -10.47 4.24 -16.18
C LEU A 10 -8.94 4.32 -16.14
N ILE A 11 -8.27 4.07 -17.26
CA ILE A 11 -6.81 4.15 -17.36
C ILE A 11 -6.31 5.57 -17.12
N GLN A 12 -7.04 6.58 -17.64
CA GLN A 12 -6.68 7.98 -17.43
C GLN A 12 -6.76 8.36 -15.95
N GLU A 13 -7.85 8.00 -15.25
CA GLU A 13 -7.97 8.25 -13.81
C GLU A 13 -6.81 7.63 -13.00
N ILE A 14 -6.42 6.39 -13.31
CA ILE A 14 -5.30 5.72 -12.66
C ILE A 14 -3.99 6.45 -12.94
N THR A 15 -3.75 6.82 -14.20
CA THR A 15 -2.54 7.53 -14.62
C THR A 15 -2.45 8.88 -13.91
N ASP A 16 -3.54 9.65 -13.89
CA ASP A 16 -3.58 10.96 -13.24
C ASP A 16 -3.31 10.83 -11.73
N ALA A 17 -3.93 9.86 -11.07
CA ALA A 17 -3.73 9.63 -9.64
C ALA A 17 -2.28 9.20 -9.31
N LEU A 18 -1.72 8.26 -10.05
CA LEU A 18 -0.33 7.79 -9.84
C LEU A 18 0.70 8.88 -10.18
N SER A 19 0.41 9.77 -11.12
CA SER A 19 1.30 10.89 -11.45
C SER A 19 1.45 11.91 -10.30
N THR A 20 0.58 11.85 -9.28
CA THR A 20 0.66 12.72 -8.09
C THR A 20 1.58 12.18 -7.01
N VAL A 21 2.03 10.93 -7.14
CA VAL A 21 2.87 10.27 -6.13
C VAL A 21 4.28 10.85 -6.19
N ASP A 22 4.78 11.25 -5.04
CA ASP A 22 6.14 11.76 -4.87
C ASP A 22 7.15 10.60 -4.89
N ASP A 23 8.07 10.65 -5.83
CA ASP A 23 9.11 9.62 -6.01
C ASP A 23 10.05 9.50 -4.79
N ASP A 24 10.33 10.60 -4.08
CA ASP A 24 11.15 10.60 -2.86
C ASP A 24 10.46 9.85 -1.71
N GLN A 25 9.13 9.92 -1.61
CA GLN A 25 8.37 9.14 -0.62
C GLN A 25 8.43 7.65 -0.93
N VAL A 26 8.29 7.29 -2.19
CA VAL A 26 8.41 5.89 -2.66
C VAL A 26 9.82 5.37 -2.43
N GLU A 27 10.84 6.19 -2.69
CA GLU A 27 12.23 5.80 -2.47
C GLU A 27 12.52 5.53 -0.99
N LYS A 28 12.08 6.43 -0.08
CA LYS A 28 12.22 6.23 1.38
C LYS A 28 11.54 4.95 1.87
N LEU A 29 10.34 4.67 1.37
CA LEU A 29 9.65 3.42 1.71
C LEU A 29 10.40 2.20 1.15
N THR A 30 10.97 2.30 -0.07
CA THR A 30 11.77 1.25 -0.68
C THR A 30 13.01 0.92 0.17
N GLU A 31 13.74 1.93 0.63
CA GLU A 31 14.88 1.75 1.53
C GLU A 31 14.47 1.11 2.86
N ALA A 32 13.38 1.61 3.46
CA ALA A 32 12.85 1.05 4.70
C ALA A 32 12.49 -0.44 4.58
N ILE A 33 11.97 -0.87 3.43
CA ILE A 33 11.69 -2.29 3.15
C ILE A 33 12.98 -3.12 3.09
N LEU A 34 14.05 -2.58 2.50
CA LEU A 34 15.33 -3.28 2.39
C LEU A 34 16.07 -3.37 3.71
N GLU A 35 15.89 -2.41 4.60
CA GLU A 35 16.57 -2.32 5.90
C GLU A 35 15.83 -3.07 7.01
N ALA A 36 14.52 -3.30 6.86
CA ALA A 36 13.70 -3.90 7.90
C ALA A 36 14.08 -5.36 8.19
N PRO A 37 14.28 -5.74 9.48
CA PRO A 37 14.50 -7.13 9.87
C PRO A 37 13.32 -8.03 9.46
N HIS A 38 12.09 -7.56 9.71
CA HIS A 38 10.85 -8.21 9.27
C HIS A 38 9.86 -7.16 8.76
N ILE A 39 9.06 -7.57 7.80
CA ILE A 39 8.03 -6.73 7.19
C ILE A 39 6.67 -7.30 7.57
N PHE A 40 5.83 -6.47 8.14
CA PHE A 40 4.44 -6.78 8.40
C PHE A 40 3.57 -5.96 7.47
N ILE A 41 2.50 -6.53 6.97
CA ILE A 41 1.57 -5.81 6.10
C ILE A 41 0.15 -5.90 6.62
N SER A 42 -0.61 -4.82 6.43
CA SER A 42 -2.00 -4.74 6.81
C SER A 42 -2.80 -3.80 5.92
N GLY A 43 -4.06 -4.14 5.73
CA GLY A 43 -5.06 -3.34 5.03
C GLY A 43 -6.44 -3.94 5.24
N SER A 44 -7.48 -3.16 4.99
CA SER A 44 -8.87 -3.61 5.14
C SER A 44 -9.60 -3.64 3.81
N GLY A 45 -10.51 -4.61 3.64
CA GLY A 45 -11.30 -4.74 2.41
C GLY A 45 -10.41 -4.94 1.18
N ARG A 46 -10.71 -4.25 0.07
CA ARG A 46 -9.96 -4.38 -1.18
C ARG A 46 -8.52 -3.88 -1.07
N SER A 47 -8.25 -2.83 -0.27
CA SER A 47 -6.86 -2.42 0.03
C SER A 47 -6.08 -3.55 0.72
N GLY A 48 -6.75 -4.34 1.57
CA GLY A 48 -6.19 -5.54 2.20
C GLY A 48 -5.86 -6.64 1.19
N LEU A 49 -6.66 -6.79 0.11
CA LEU A 49 -6.35 -7.73 -0.98
C LEU A 49 -5.12 -7.27 -1.77
N SER A 50 -5.09 -6.00 -2.19
CA SER A 50 -3.95 -5.45 -2.95
C SER A 50 -2.63 -5.55 -2.18
N ILE A 51 -2.63 -5.26 -0.87
CA ILE A 51 -1.39 -5.35 -0.10
C ILE A 51 -0.94 -6.81 0.17
N ARG A 52 -1.88 -7.78 0.15
CA ARG A 52 -1.53 -9.21 0.22
C ARG A 52 -0.84 -9.70 -1.05
N GLU A 53 -1.21 -9.19 -2.22
CA GLU A 53 -0.51 -9.45 -3.48
C GLU A 53 0.95 -8.97 -3.40
N PHE A 54 1.18 -7.80 -2.81
CA PHE A 54 2.52 -7.29 -2.53
C PHE A 54 3.32 -8.19 -1.57
N ALA A 55 2.69 -8.67 -0.49
CA ALA A 55 3.36 -9.61 0.43
C ALA A 55 3.84 -10.86 -0.28
N MET A 56 3.03 -11.40 -1.17
CA MET A 56 3.42 -12.56 -1.97
C MET A 56 4.66 -12.27 -2.82
N ARG A 57 4.75 -11.10 -3.44
CA ARG A 57 5.95 -10.70 -4.20
C ARG A 57 7.18 -10.48 -3.34
N LEU A 58 7.03 -9.88 -2.15
CA LEU A 58 8.13 -9.75 -1.19
C LEU A 58 8.64 -11.13 -0.74
N MET A 59 7.74 -12.08 -0.50
CA MET A 59 8.08 -13.47 -0.18
C MET A 59 8.84 -14.13 -1.35
N HIS A 60 8.38 -13.95 -2.60
CA HIS A 60 9.11 -14.45 -3.77
C HIS A 60 10.51 -13.85 -3.89
N MET A 61 10.72 -12.62 -3.42
CA MET A 61 12.03 -11.99 -3.32
C MET A 61 12.89 -12.53 -2.16
N GLY A 62 12.37 -13.46 -1.34
CA GLY A 62 13.06 -13.99 -0.16
C GLY A 62 13.11 -13.02 1.02
N LEU A 63 12.23 -12.00 1.06
CA LEU A 63 12.14 -11.09 2.20
C LEU A 63 11.24 -11.67 3.30
N PRO A 64 11.58 -11.47 4.58
CA PRO A 64 10.79 -11.95 5.70
C PRO A 64 9.52 -11.10 5.88
N VAL A 65 8.44 -11.51 5.23
CA VAL A 65 7.16 -10.78 5.22
C VAL A 65 6.04 -11.57 5.86
N TYR A 66 5.18 -10.89 6.62
CA TYR A 66 4.05 -11.46 7.34
C TYR A 66 2.79 -10.61 7.13
N VAL A 67 1.64 -11.28 7.05
CA VAL A 67 0.33 -10.62 6.93
C VAL A 67 -0.34 -10.59 8.30
N LEU A 68 -0.67 -9.40 8.82
CA LEU A 68 -1.37 -9.30 10.09
C LEU A 68 -2.75 -9.96 10.02
N GLY A 69 -3.01 -10.81 11.02
CA GLY A 69 -4.23 -11.60 11.12
C GLY A 69 -4.10 -13.04 10.65
N GLU A 70 -2.99 -13.43 10.03
CA GLU A 70 -2.70 -14.83 9.75
C GLU A 70 -2.18 -15.55 11.00
N VAL A 71 -2.53 -16.83 11.16
CA VAL A 71 -2.23 -17.61 12.37
C VAL A 71 -0.73 -17.86 12.58
N VAL A 72 0.07 -17.72 11.55
CA VAL A 72 1.54 -17.91 11.59
C VAL A 72 2.30 -16.58 11.69
N THR A 73 1.62 -15.47 11.94
CA THR A 73 2.25 -14.15 12.08
C THR A 73 3.00 -14.09 13.42
N PRO A 74 4.33 -13.86 13.44
CA PRO A 74 5.09 -13.70 14.68
C PRO A 74 4.80 -12.37 15.35
N GLY A 75 5.30 -12.18 16.58
CA GLY A 75 5.25 -10.90 17.27
C GLY A 75 6.21 -9.89 16.65
N LEU A 76 5.71 -8.67 16.38
CA LEU A 76 6.50 -7.56 15.89
C LEU A 76 7.52 -7.12 16.95
N GLN A 77 8.73 -6.81 16.53
CA GLN A 77 9.83 -6.35 17.36
C GLN A 77 10.23 -4.91 17.03
N ALA A 78 11.11 -4.32 17.83
CA ALA A 78 11.71 -3.04 17.52
C ALA A 78 12.42 -3.09 16.15
N GLU A 79 12.37 -1.97 15.41
CA GLU A 79 12.91 -1.78 14.04
C GLU A 79 12.21 -2.59 12.94
N ASP A 80 11.25 -3.48 13.24
CA ASP A 80 10.41 -4.10 12.21
C ASP A 80 9.54 -3.04 11.51
N LEU A 81 9.19 -3.29 10.26
CA LEU A 81 8.38 -2.39 9.45
C LEU A 81 6.96 -2.91 9.28
N LEU A 82 5.97 -2.14 9.72
CA LEU A 82 4.56 -2.37 9.36
C LEU A 82 4.16 -1.48 8.19
N ILE A 83 3.75 -2.07 7.07
CA ILE A 83 3.20 -1.33 5.92
C ILE A 83 1.68 -1.42 5.94
N ILE A 84 1.02 -0.27 5.95
CA ILE A 84 -0.44 -0.16 5.97
C ILE A 84 -0.94 0.48 4.68
N ALA A 85 -1.94 -0.14 4.03
CA ALA A 85 -2.74 0.49 2.98
C ALA A 85 -4.10 0.91 3.55
N SER A 86 -4.31 2.21 3.72
CA SER A 86 -5.55 2.76 4.27
C SER A 86 -5.90 4.10 3.64
N GLY A 87 -6.89 4.11 2.74
CA GLY A 87 -7.30 5.35 2.06
C GLY A 87 -7.68 6.47 3.02
N SER A 88 -8.47 6.18 4.05
CA SER A 88 -8.88 7.18 5.04
C SER A 88 -7.83 7.48 6.12
N GLY A 89 -6.87 6.57 6.36
CA GLY A 89 -6.00 6.65 7.53
C GLY A 89 -6.72 6.57 8.88
N GLU A 90 -8.03 6.21 8.88
CA GLU A 90 -8.92 6.22 10.06
C GLU A 90 -9.57 4.86 10.35
N THR A 91 -9.23 3.81 9.61
CA THR A 91 -9.79 2.48 9.82
C THR A 91 -9.44 1.95 11.22
N GLY A 92 -10.43 1.60 12.02
CA GLY A 92 -10.28 1.33 13.45
C GLY A 92 -9.20 0.28 13.79
N CYS A 93 -9.24 -0.91 13.15
CA CYS A 93 -8.21 -1.94 13.37
C CYS A 93 -6.82 -1.48 12.94
N GLN A 94 -6.71 -0.74 11.83
CA GLN A 94 -5.42 -0.24 11.33
C GLN A 94 -4.81 0.79 12.29
N LYS A 95 -5.63 1.65 12.91
CA LYS A 95 -5.16 2.59 13.97
C LYS A 95 -4.58 1.85 15.17
N VAL A 96 -5.26 0.79 15.61
CA VAL A 96 -4.77 -0.04 16.72
C VAL A 96 -3.43 -0.71 16.39
N PHE A 97 -3.30 -1.24 15.16
CA PHE A 97 -2.04 -1.84 14.72
C PHE A 97 -0.91 -0.80 14.64
N ALA A 98 -1.18 0.37 14.07
CA ALA A 98 -0.21 1.46 13.99
C ALA A 98 0.27 1.89 15.39
N GLN A 99 -0.65 2.12 16.32
CA GLN A 99 -0.31 2.51 17.67
C GLN A 99 0.54 1.47 18.39
N LYS A 100 0.14 0.20 18.34
CA LYS A 100 0.92 -0.90 18.94
C LYS A 100 2.31 -1.04 18.33
N THR A 101 2.43 -0.86 17.01
CA THR A 101 3.73 -0.88 16.34
C THR A 101 4.66 0.19 16.89
N LYS A 102 4.17 1.42 17.08
CA LYS A 102 4.98 2.50 17.68
C LYS A 102 5.33 2.23 19.14
N GLU A 103 4.42 1.69 19.93
CA GLU A 103 4.66 1.29 21.33
C GLU A 103 5.76 0.22 21.44
N MET A 104 5.90 -0.65 20.43
CA MET A 104 6.93 -1.69 20.37
C MET A 104 8.26 -1.23 19.73
N GLY A 105 8.36 0.04 19.29
CA GLY A 105 9.55 0.59 18.65
C GLY A 105 9.67 0.27 17.14
N GLY A 106 8.61 -0.25 16.53
CA GLY A 106 8.56 -0.52 15.09
C GLY A 106 8.37 0.74 14.26
N LYS A 107 8.62 0.62 12.94
CA LYS A 107 8.45 1.64 11.93
C LYS A 107 7.15 1.43 11.15
N ILE A 108 6.59 2.51 10.61
CA ILE A 108 5.34 2.45 9.85
C ILE A 108 5.51 3.07 8.47
N GLY A 109 5.27 2.26 7.43
CA GLY A 109 4.98 2.71 6.07
C GLY A 109 3.47 2.86 5.90
N LEU A 110 3.02 3.95 5.29
CA LEU A 110 1.59 4.19 5.06
C LEU A 110 1.34 4.59 3.61
N ILE A 111 0.42 3.91 2.94
CA ILE A 111 -0.11 4.33 1.64
C ILE A 111 -1.53 4.85 1.88
N THR A 112 -1.77 6.13 1.58
CA THR A 112 -3.03 6.80 1.94
C THR A 112 -3.37 7.94 0.96
N ILE A 113 -4.62 8.43 1.04
CA ILE A 113 -5.07 9.66 0.40
C ILE A 113 -5.37 10.77 1.43
N ALA A 114 -5.09 10.51 2.71
CA ALA A 114 -5.53 11.35 3.82
C ALA A 114 -4.34 11.85 4.66
N PRO A 115 -3.59 12.87 4.18
CA PRO A 115 -2.60 13.53 5.00
C PRO A 115 -3.25 14.11 6.26
N GLY A 116 -2.56 14.02 7.39
CA GLY A 116 -3.04 14.49 8.70
C GLY A 116 -4.01 13.53 9.41
N SER A 117 -4.25 12.32 8.87
CA SER A 117 -5.04 11.30 9.54
C SER A 117 -4.34 10.71 10.78
N THR A 118 -5.09 9.96 11.61
CA THR A 118 -4.55 9.35 12.82
C THR A 118 -3.36 8.42 12.53
N ILE A 119 -3.43 7.62 11.45
CA ILE A 119 -2.33 6.71 11.10
C ILE A 119 -1.17 7.50 10.50
N ASP A 120 -1.46 8.55 9.72
CA ASP A 120 -0.44 9.40 9.10
C ASP A 120 0.43 10.11 10.16
N ALA A 121 -0.17 10.56 11.26
CA ALA A 121 0.57 11.15 12.37
C ALA A 121 1.55 10.17 13.07
N LEU A 122 1.41 8.88 12.84
CA LEU A 122 2.27 7.81 13.38
C LEU A 122 3.25 7.28 12.32
N ALA A 123 3.04 7.59 11.03
CA ALA A 123 3.80 7.05 9.94
C ALA A 123 5.21 7.64 9.84
N ASP A 124 6.21 6.78 9.68
CA ASP A 124 7.60 7.17 9.43
C ASP A 124 7.84 7.35 7.92
N TYR A 125 7.15 6.58 7.09
CA TYR A 125 7.30 6.54 5.63
C TYR A 125 5.94 6.66 4.93
N PRO A 126 5.28 7.84 4.95
CA PRO A 126 4.01 8.03 4.26
C PRO A 126 4.22 8.18 2.75
N VAL A 127 3.32 7.57 1.96
CA VAL A 127 3.20 7.74 0.51
C VAL A 127 1.76 8.16 0.21
N TYR A 128 1.59 9.32 -0.41
CA TYR A 128 0.28 9.87 -0.69
C TYR A 128 -0.10 9.68 -2.16
N ILE A 129 -1.33 9.18 -2.38
CA ILE A 129 -1.94 9.07 -3.70
C ILE A 129 -3.12 10.05 -3.74
N ASN A 130 -3.08 11.05 -4.59
CA ASN A 130 -4.18 12.00 -4.69
C ASN A 130 -5.31 11.42 -5.55
N THR A 131 -6.32 10.83 -4.90
CA THR A 131 -7.53 10.36 -5.57
C THR A 131 -8.77 11.03 -4.98
N PRO A 132 -9.83 11.22 -5.78
CA PRO A 132 -11.11 11.65 -5.24
C PRO A 132 -11.62 10.60 -4.22
N ALA A 133 -11.78 11.01 -2.97
CA ALA A 133 -12.21 10.11 -1.91
C ALA A 133 -13.71 10.24 -1.66
N THR A 134 -14.47 9.30 -2.16
CA THR A 134 -15.93 9.27 -1.95
C THR A 134 -16.33 9.13 -0.47
N LYS A 135 -15.52 8.47 0.37
CA LYS A 135 -15.80 8.36 1.82
C LYS A 135 -15.36 9.58 2.63
N LEU A 136 -14.25 10.23 2.26
CA LEU A 136 -13.77 11.44 2.95
C LEU A 136 -14.66 12.67 2.68
N THR A 137 -15.22 12.78 1.48
CA THR A 137 -16.21 13.83 1.15
C THR A 137 -17.51 13.69 1.94
N LEU A 138 -17.83 12.52 2.47
CA LEU A 138 -18.98 12.35 3.36
C LEU A 138 -18.69 12.78 4.81
N LEU A 139 -17.41 12.87 5.20
CA LEU A 139 -16.98 13.29 6.54
C LEU A 139 -16.64 14.79 6.63
N HIS A 140 -16.24 15.42 5.51
CA HIS A 140 -15.97 16.85 5.41
C HIS A 140 -17.08 17.53 4.63
N ARG A 141 -17.98 18.20 5.34
CA ARG A 141 -19.17 18.89 4.82
C ARG A 141 -18.91 20.31 4.31
N ASP A 142 -17.77 20.63 3.79
CA ASP A 142 -17.53 21.95 3.20
C ASP A 142 -17.30 21.87 1.68
N GLY A 143 -18.19 22.43 1.02
CA GLY A 143 -18.66 22.83 -0.30
C GLY A 143 -17.71 22.92 -1.49
N ASP A 144 -16.54 22.26 -1.56
CA ASP A 144 -15.62 22.43 -2.68
C ASP A 144 -15.49 21.18 -3.57
N VAL A 145 -15.73 21.45 -4.85
CA VAL A 145 -15.48 20.65 -6.06
C VAL A 145 -15.40 19.14 -5.87
N LYS A 146 -16.53 18.47 -6.08
CA LYS A 146 -16.62 17.01 -6.21
C LYS A 146 -15.90 16.58 -7.49
N VAL A 147 -14.62 16.28 -7.40
CA VAL A 147 -13.96 15.45 -8.42
C VAL A 147 -14.50 14.03 -8.24
N HIS A 148 -15.38 13.62 -9.12
CA HIS A 148 -15.97 12.28 -9.08
C HIS A 148 -15.17 11.34 -10.00
N SER A 149 -14.68 10.22 -9.45
CA SER A 149 -14.27 9.09 -10.27
C SER A 149 -15.50 8.43 -10.91
N ILE A 150 -15.36 7.90 -12.11
CA ILE A 150 -16.37 7.02 -12.73
C ILE A 150 -16.46 5.68 -11.99
N GLN A 151 -15.48 5.37 -11.16
CA GLN A 151 -15.37 4.11 -10.44
C GLN A 151 -16.11 4.18 -9.10
N PRO A 152 -16.70 3.08 -8.63
CA PRO A 152 -17.47 3.08 -7.39
C PRO A 152 -16.55 3.14 -6.16
N MET A 153 -17.00 3.86 -5.13
CA MET A 153 -16.38 3.87 -3.79
C MET A 153 -14.90 4.28 -3.82
N ALA A 154 -14.00 3.45 -3.27
CA ALA A 154 -12.56 3.68 -3.24
C ALA A 154 -11.80 2.88 -4.31
N SER A 155 -12.48 2.37 -5.36
CA SER A 155 -11.87 1.49 -6.37
C SER A 155 -10.64 2.10 -7.03
N LEU A 156 -10.67 3.39 -7.34
CA LEU A 156 -9.50 4.09 -7.92
C LEU A 156 -8.29 4.04 -6.98
N PHE A 157 -8.47 4.35 -5.69
CA PHE A 157 -7.39 4.26 -4.71
C PHE A 157 -6.85 2.84 -4.59
N GLU A 158 -7.74 1.84 -4.52
CA GLU A 158 -7.36 0.44 -4.35
C GLU A 158 -6.57 -0.12 -5.54
N GLN A 159 -6.93 0.29 -6.76
CA GLN A 159 -6.18 -0.03 -7.98
C GLN A 159 -4.82 0.69 -8.03
N CYS A 160 -4.80 1.97 -7.63
CA CYS A 160 -3.54 2.71 -7.53
C CYS A 160 -2.60 2.10 -6.48
N VAL A 161 -3.13 1.63 -5.34
CA VAL A 161 -2.34 0.89 -4.34
C VAL A 161 -1.69 -0.34 -4.96
N LEU A 162 -2.45 -1.17 -5.68
CA LEU A 162 -1.94 -2.36 -6.34
C LEU A 162 -0.78 -2.02 -7.29
N LEU A 163 -1.01 -1.08 -8.21
CA LEU A 163 -0.01 -0.70 -9.21
C LEU A 163 1.21 -0.02 -8.61
N LEU A 164 1.03 0.82 -7.58
CA LEU A 164 2.14 1.42 -6.85
C LEU A 164 3.01 0.37 -6.16
N LEU A 165 2.39 -0.63 -5.57
CA LEU A 165 3.09 -1.74 -4.91
C LEU A 165 3.83 -2.62 -5.93
N ASP A 166 3.28 -2.83 -7.13
CA ASP A 166 4.00 -3.51 -8.22
C ASP A 166 5.20 -2.67 -8.71
N LEU A 167 5.07 -1.35 -8.80
CA LEU A 167 6.20 -0.46 -9.10
C LEU A 167 7.29 -0.55 -8.01
N LEU A 168 6.91 -0.65 -6.73
CA LEU A 168 7.83 -0.89 -5.62
C LEU A 168 8.58 -2.23 -5.80
N ILE A 169 7.90 -3.29 -6.22
CA ILE A 169 8.56 -4.58 -6.51
C ILE A 169 9.60 -4.41 -7.61
N VAL A 170 9.29 -3.72 -8.70
CA VAL A 170 10.25 -3.47 -9.79
C VAL A 170 11.48 -2.70 -9.28
N ARG A 171 11.29 -1.69 -8.40
CA ARG A 171 12.41 -0.97 -7.76
C ARG A 171 13.25 -1.87 -6.87
N LEU A 172 12.61 -2.67 -6.03
CA LEU A 172 13.29 -3.62 -5.15
C LEU A 172 14.10 -4.65 -5.94
N MET A 173 13.53 -5.21 -7.02
CA MET A 173 14.24 -6.10 -7.94
C MET A 173 15.52 -5.45 -8.47
N LYS A 174 15.41 -4.21 -8.97
CA LYS A 174 16.56 -3.46 -9.48
C LYS A 174 17.62 -3.21 -8.41
N LYS A 175 17.22 -2.80 -7.20
CA LYS A 175 18.17 -2.53 -6.10
C LYS A 175 18.86 -3.78 -5.59
N ARG A 176 18.17 -4.90 -5.56
CA ARG A 176 18.72 -6.20 -5.15
C ARG A 176 19.46 -6.94 -6.25
N GLY A 177 19.35 -6.49 -7.50
CA GLY A 177 19.95 -7.16 -8.66
C GLY A 177 19.36 -8.54 -8.95
N ILE A 178 18.08 -8.75 -8.63
CA ILE A 178 17.35 -10.01 -8.86
C ILE A 178 16.38 -9.88 -10.02
N ASP A 179 16.13 -10.98 -10.70
CA ASP A 179 15.20 -11.05 -11.82
C ASP A 179 13.97 -11.94 -11.51
N SER A 180 13.11 -12.10 -12.51
CA SER A 180 11.88 -12.88 -12.40
C SER A 180 12.16 -14.38 -12.21
N ASP A 181 13.23 -14.90 -12.79
CA ASP A 181 13.58 -16.32 -12.70
C ASP A 181 14.06 -16.67 -11.30
N GLU A 182 14.86 -15.78 -10.69
CA GLU A 182 15.26 -15.92 -9.28
C GLU A 182 14.06 -15.86 -8.34
N MET A 183 13.10 -14.95 -8.57
CA MET A 183 11.86 -14.89 -7.79
C MET A 183 11.03 -16.17 -7.95
N PHE A 184 11.02 -16.76 -9.14
CA PHE A 184 10.27 -17.98 -9.43
C PHE A 184 10.77 -19.19 -8.62
N CYS A 185 12.03 -19.21 -8.20
CA CYS A 185 12.56 -20.26 -7.34
C CYS A 185 11.83 -20.34 -5.97
N ASN A 186 11.23 -19.24 -5.53
CA ASN A 186 10.45 -19.18 -4.29
C ASN A 186 8.93 -19.29 -4.53
N HIS A 187 8.50 -19.55 -5.78
CA HIS A 187 7.10 -19.79 -6.06
C HIS A 187 6.64 -21.12 -5.49
N VAL A 188 5.37 -21.19 -5.07
CA VAL A 188 4.78 -22.44 -4.55
C VAL A 188 4.91 -23.56 -5.59
N ASN A 189 5.30 -24.75 -5.15
CA ASN A 189 5.55 -25.91 -6.00
C ASN A 189 4.67 -27.13 -5.64
N LEU A 190 3.57 -26.87 -4.93
CA LEU A 190 2.61 -27.89 -4.50
C LEU A 190 1.31 -27.86 -5.31
N GLU A 191 1.29 -27.12 -6.41
CA GLU A 191 0.16 -27.03 -7.35
C GLU A 191 0.25 -28.10 -8.43
#